data_ce9262b595141abc73238506c5998619
#
_entry.id   ce9262b595141abc73238506c5998619
#
_cell.length_a   1.000
_cell.length_b   1.000
_cell.length_c   1.000
_cell.angle_alpha   90.00
_cell.angle_beta   90.00
_cell.angle_gamma   90.00
#
_symmetry.space_group_name_H-M   'P 1'
#
loop_
_entity.id
_entity.type
_entity.pdbx_description
1 polymer ?
#
loop_
_entity_poly.entity_id
_entity_poly.type
_entity_poly.pdbx_seq_one_letter_code
_entity_poly.pdbx_strand_id
1 'polypeptide(L)'
;AAKRILNSLTNINNIYLKRFEIFTDPNRISKIDDIKWLKNFRKNPNERVITIGYISLINIRDFKPIPSSFAHEVIWTPLNEIPDLTFDHNKIIDSALDFLKNQLDHKMSSCLLPENFTIPQLQKLYEDVLNKKLDSRNFRKNILRKGVLVKTKNKSKSGRTGKPATLYRF
;
A
#
# COMPACT_ATOMS: atom_id res chain seq x y z
N ALA A 1 5.07 -16.83 -3.19
CA ALA A 1 3.61 -17.03 -3.24
C ALA A 1 2.87 -15.72 -3.52
N ALA A 2 2.96 -14.65 -2.68
CA ALA A 2 2.16 -13.41 -2.80
C ALA A 2 2.26 -12.74 -4.18
N LYS A 3 3.47 -12.53 -4.73
CA LYS A 3 3.66 -11.94 -6.06
C LYS A 3 2.98 -12.76 -7.17
N ARG A 4 3.05 -14.10 -7.08
CA ARG A 4 2.41 -14.99 -8.05
C ARG A 4 0.88 -14.86 -8.00
N ILE A 5 0.31 -14.82 -6.79
CA ILE A 5 -1.14 -14.66 -6.59
C ILE A 5 -1.60 -13.30 -7.11
N LEU A 6 -0.91 -12.22 -6.75
CA LEU A 6 -1.23 -10.88 -7.25
C LEU A 6 -1.23 -10.86 -8.78
N ASN A 7 -0.16 -11.36 -9.40
CA ASN A 7 -0.07 -11.42 -10.85
C ASN A 7 -1.20 -12.26 -11.45
N SER A 8 -1.49 -13.44 -10.89
CA SER A 8 -2.55 -14.31 -11.41
C SER A 8 -3.96 -13.71 -11.29
N LEU A 9 -4.20 -12.76 -10.38
CA LEU A 9 -5.50 -12.13 -10.20
C LEU A 9 -5.65 -10.80 -10.95
N THR A 10 -4.57 -10.05 -11.13
CA THR A 10 -4.62 -8.65 -11.61
C THR A 10 -3.70 -8.36 -12.78
N ASN A 11 -2.85 -9.31 -13.17
CA ASN A 11 -1.74 -9.13 -14.13
C ASN A 11 -0.72 -8.04 -13.73
N ILE A 12 -0.72 -7.60 -12.46
CA ILE A 12 0.26 -6.64 -11.95
C ILE A 12 1.53 -7.37 -11.54
N ASN A 13 2.68 -6.87 -12.02
CA ASN A 13 4.01 -7.42 -11.78
C ASN A 13 4.97 -6.36 -11.25
N ASN A 14 6.15 -6.82 -10.80
CA ASN A 14 7.30 -5.99 -10.48
C ASN A 14 7.05 -4.89 -9.44
N ILE A 15 6.13 -5.12 -8.50
CA ILE A 15 5.89 -4.20 -7.41
C ILE A 15 6.50 -4.68 -6.09
N TYR A 16 6.81 -3.74 -5.22
CA TYR A 16 7.27 -4.02 -3.87
C TYR A 16 6.09 -4.43 -3.00
N LEU A 17 6.14 -5.62 -2.42
CA LEU A 17 5.15 -6.13 -1.47
C LEU A 17 5.77 -6.17 -0.07
N LYS A 18 5.15 -5.49 0.88
CA LYS A 18 5.50 -5.52 2.30
C LYS A 18 4.50 -6.43 3.04
N ARG A 19 5.00 -7.48 3.71
CA ARG A 19 4.17 -8.21 4.66
C ARG A 19 3.88 -7.30 5.86
N PHE A 20 2.62 -7.21 6.28
CA PHE A 20 2.24 -6.37 7.41
C PHE A 20 1.66 -7.16 8.58
N GLU A 21 0.84 -8.19 8.34
CA GLU A 21 0.19 -8.94 9.40
C GLU A 21 -0.09 -10.39 9.01
N ILE A 22 -0.33 -11.25 10.00
CA ILE A 22 -0.80 -12.63 9.82
C ILE A 22 -2.09 -12.80 10.60
N PHE A 23 -3.16 -13.09 9.90
CA PHE A 23 -4.50 -13.27 10.46
C PHE A 23 -4.73 -14.74 10.79
N THR A 24 -4.81 -15.06 12.07
CA THR A 24 -4.85 -16.45 12.58
C THR A 24 -6.07 -16.76 13.43
N ASP A 25 -6.97 -15.82 13.66
CA ASP A 25 -8.16 -16.05 14.48
C ASP A 25 -8.95 -17.25 13.92
N PRO A 26 -9.25 -18.27 14.72
CA PRO A 26 -10.04 -19.41 14.29
C PRO A 26 -11.45 -19.03 13.82
N ASN A 27 -12.03 -17.96 14.38
CA ASN A 27 -13.38 -17.51 14.13
C ASN A 27 -13.51 -16.46 13.01
N ARG A 28 -12.41 -16.19 12.28
CA ARG A 28 -12.40 -15.17 11.23
C ARG A 28 -13.35 -15.46 10.06
N ILE A 29 -13.72 -16.72 9.87
CA ILE A 29 -14.72 -17.18 8.92
C ILE A 29 -15.90 -17.72 9.71
N SER A 30 -16.85 -16.85 10.04
CA SER A 30 -18.01 -17.19 10.87
C SER A 30 -19.35 -16.92 10.20
N LYS A 31 -19.38 -16.11 9.14
CA LYS A 31 -20.62 -15.81 8.41
C LYS A 31 -21.10 -17.06 7.67
N ILE A 32 -22.38 -17.38 7.80
CA ILE A 32 -23.00 -18.58 7.20
C ILE A 32 -22.82 -18.61 5.67
N ASP A 33 -22.91 -17.45 5.03
CA ASP A 33 -22.80 -17.35 3.56
C ASP A 33 -21.36 -17.56 3.09
N ASP A 34 -20.36 -17.13 3.86
CA ASP A 34 -18.95 -17.41 3.60
C ASP A 34 -18.66 -18.92 3.69
N ILE A 35 -19.24 -19.61 4.69
CA ILE A 35 -19.11 -21.06 4.86
C ILE A 35 -19.79 -21.82 3.71
N LYS A 36 -20.98 -21.37 3.29
CA LYS A 36 -21.67 -21.94 2.12
C LYS A 36 -20.85 -21.80 0.85
N TRP A 37 -20.24 -20.61 0.64
CA TRP A 37 -19.37 -20.37 -0.51
C TRP A 37 -18.15 -21.29 -0.50
N LEU A 38 -17.49 -21.45 0.66
CA LEU A 38 -16.31 -22.32 0.83
C LEU A 38 -16.59 -23.79 0.53
N LYS A 39 -17.83 -24.29 0.75
CA LYS A 39 -18.23 -25.65 0.40
C LYS A 39 -18.04 -25.99 -1.07
N ASN A 40 -18.11 -24.98 -1.95
CA ASN A 40 -17.90 -25.17 -3.39
C ASN A 40 -16.42 -25.37 -3.77
N PHE A 41 -15.49 -24.98 -2.89
CA PHE A 41 -14.06 -24.95 -3.18
C PHE A 41 -13.20 -25.82 -2.26
N ARG A 42 -13.78 -26.32 -1.14
CA ARG A 42 -13.06 -27.10 -0.13
C ARG A 42 -13.84 -28.31 0.33
N LYS A 43 -13.13 -29.43 0.51
CA LYS A 43 -13.72 -30.64 1.09
C LYS A 43 -14.20 -30.40 2.53
N ASN A 44 -13.44 -29.63 3.31
CA ASN A 44 -13.80 -29.25 4.68
C ASN A 44 -13.85 -27.70 4.78
N PRO A 45 -15.04 -27.07 4.69
CA PRO A 45 -15.19 -25.63 4.75
C PRO A 45 -14.86 -25.02 6.12
N ASN A 46 -14.87 -25.84 7.19
CA ASN A 46 -14.60 -25.42 8.57
C ASN A 46 -13.10 -25.49 8.95
N GLU A 47 -12.23 -25.91 8.03
CA GLU A 47 -10.80 -25.91 8.28
C GLU A 47 -10.29 -24.49 8.57
N ARG A 48 -9.40 -24.41 9.56
CA ARG A 48 -8.75 -23.16 9.95
C ARG A 48 -8.03 -22.50 8.76
N VAL A 49 -8.29 -21.22 8.57
CA VAL A 49 -7.66 -20.41 7.52
C VAL A 49 -6.66 -19.44 8.13
N ILE A 50 -5.42 -19.48 7.68
CA ILE A 50 -4.40 -18.51 8.00
C ILE A 50 -4.16 -17.63 6.77
N THR A 51 -4.28 -16.32 6.94
CA THR A 51 -4.02 -15.35 5.85
C THR A 51 -2.83 -14.48 6.20
N ILE A 52 -1.93 -14.33 5.23
CA ILE A 52 -0.78 -13.43 5.34
C ILE A 52 -1.10 -12.18 4.53
N GLY A 53 -1.23 -11.05 5.24
CA GLY A 53 -1.50 -9.74 4.64
C GLY A 53 -0.23 -9.12 4.04
N TYR A 54 -0.34 -8.67 2.79
CA TYR A 54 0.68 -7.91 2.08
C TYR A 54 0.10 -6.59 1.61
N ILE A 55 0.91 -5.54 1.68
CA ILE A 55 0.55 -4.20 1.20
C ILE A 55 1.60 -3.69 0.23
N SER A 56 1.16 -2.91 -0.74
CA SER A 56 2.00 -2.16 -1.66
C SER A 56 1.44 -0.77 -1.87
N LEU A 57 2.33 0.20 -2.11
CA LEU A 57 1.96 1.52 -2.61
C LEU A 57 2.45 1.63 -4.05
N ILE A 58 1.55 1.95 -4.97
CA ILE A 58 1.85 2.11 -6.39
C ILE A 58 1.12 3.33 -6.94
N ASN A 59 1.65 3.92 -8.00
CA ASN A 59 0.93 4.95 -8.74
C ASN A 59 -0.07 4.26 -9.67
N ILE A 60 -1.37 4.45 -9.45
CA ILE A 60 -2.44 3.81 -10.23
C ILE A 60 -2.37 4.12 -11.74
N ARG A 61 -1.72 5.23 -12.13
CA ARG A 61 -1.54 5.60 -13.55
C ARG A 61 -0.56 4.69 -14.28
N ASP A 62 0.35 4.04 -13.54
CA ASP A 62 1.39 3.18 -14.11
C ASP A 62 0.92 1.72 -14.26
N PHE A 63 -0.28 1.40 -13.72
CA PHE A 63 -0.79 0.05 -13.70
C PHE A 63 -2.25 -0.01 -14.17
N LYS A 64 -2.49 -0.87 -15.14
CA LYS A 64 -3.83 -1.21 -15.62
C LYS A 64 -4.11 -2.65 -15.23
N PRO A 65 -4.86 -2.91 -14.13
CA PRO A 65 -5.21 -4.27 -13.76
C PRO A 65 -6.12 -4.90 -14.81
N ILE A 66 -5.85 -6.16 -15.10
CA ILE A 66 -6.63 -6.96 -16.05
C ILE A 66 -7.13 -8.19 -15.30
N PRO A 67 -8.44 -8.47 -15.29
CA PRO A 67 -8.97 -9.65 -14.63
C PRO A 67 -8.44 -10.92 -15.28
N SER A 68 -8.14 -11.93 -14.47
CA SER A 68 -7.71 -13.24 -14.93
C SER A 68 -8.82 -14.27 -14.71
N SER A 69 -8.53 -15.55 -14.98
CA SER A 69 -9.49 -16.65 -15.00
C SER A 69 -10.38 -16.82 -13.74
N PHE A 70 -10.01 -16.24 -12.62
CA PHE A 70 -10.77 -16.31 -11.36
C PHE A 70 -11.52 -15.03 -11.00
N ALA A 71 -11.28 -13.91 -11.70
CA ALA A 71 -11.91 -12.63 -11.45
C ALA A 71 -12.71 -12.19 -12.66
N HIS A 72 -13.99 -11.87 -12.47
CA HIS A 72 -14.82 -11.30 -13.53
C HIS A 72 -14.42 -9.85 -13.82
N GLU A 73 -14.03 -9.12 -12.79
CA GLU A 73 -13.67 -7.70 -12.87
C GLU A 73 -12.57 -7.37 -11.87
N VAL A 74 -11.73 -6.39 -12.22
CA VAL A 74 -10.73 -5.79 -11.31
C VAL A 74 -10.80 -4.27 -11.49
N ILE A 75 -11.12 -3.56 -10.42
CA ILE A 75 -11.28 -2.12 -10.41
C ILE A 75 -10.44 -1.46 -9.31
N TRP A 76 -10.07 -0.20 -9.53
CA TRP A 76 -9.55 0.66 -8.49
C TRP A 76 -10.72 1.28 -7.73
N THR A 77 -10.78 1.06 -6.42
CA THR A 77 -11.87 1.56 -5.58
C THR A 77 -11.32 2.58 -4.59
N PRO A 78 -11.92 3.79 -4.50
CA PRO A 78 -11.59 4.73 -3.42
C PRO A 78 -11.84 4.09 -2.05
N LEU A 79 -10.98 4.39 -1.07
CA LEU A 79 -11.05 3.78 0.27
C LEU A 79 -12.40 4.01 0.98
N ASN A 80 -13.02 5.16 0.76
CA ASN A 80 -14.33 5.53 1.31
C ASN A 80 -15.52 4.91 0.55
N GLU A 81 -15.27 4.21 -0.54
CA GLU A 81 -16.30 3.55 -1.36
C GLU A 81 -16.18 2.01 -1.32
N ILE A 82 -15.29 1.48 -0.49
CA ILE A 82 -15.13 0.03 -0.33
C ILE A 82 -16.41 -0.55 0.27
N PRO A 83 -17.08 -1.49 -0.41
CA PRO A 83 -18.28 -2.13 0.10
C PRO A 83 -17.98 -3.09 1.27
N ASP A 84 -19.01 -3.66 1.86
CA ASP A 84 -18.86 -4.82 2.75
C ASP A 84 -18.36 -6.02 1.93
N LEU A 85 -17.16 -6.47 2.25
CA LEU A 85 -16.49 -7.58 1.57
C LEU A 85 -16.80 -8.91 2.26
N THR A 86 -16.62 -9.98 1.51
CA THR A 86 -16.72 -11.35 2.04
C THR A 86 -15.64 -11.59 3.11
N PHE A 87 -15.93 -12.53 4.00
CA PHE A 87 -15.05 -12.90 5.11
C PHE A 87 -14.73 -11.71 6.03
N ASP A 88 -13.48 -11.60 6.41
CA ASP A 88 -12.93 -10.51 7.22
C ASP A 88 -12.08 -9.51 6.40
N HIS A 89 -12.30 -9.41 5.08
CA HIS A 89 -11.46 -8.60 4.21
C HIS A 89 -11.48 -7.11 4.56
N ASN A 90 -12.61 -6.56 5.04
CA ASN A 90 -12.64 -5.17 5.53
C ASN A 90 -11.70 -4.99 6.73
N LYS A 91 -11.65 -5.93 7.68
CA LYS A 91 -10.70 -5.89 8.81
C LYS A 91 -9.24 -5.95 8.34
N ILE A 92 -8.96 -6.74 7.30
CA ILE A 92 -7.62 -6.81 6.71
C ILE A 92 -7.23 -5.47 6.11
N ILE A 93 -8.16 -4.78 5.44
CA ILE A 93 -7.91 -3.43 4.88
C ILE A 93 -7.67 -2.41 5.99
N ASP A 94 -8.49 -2.40 7.05
CA ASP A 94 -8.31 -1.50 8.19
C ASP A 94 -6.94 -1.69 8.84
N SER A 95 -6.55 -2.95 9.07
CA SER A 95 -5.23 -3.30 9.60
C SER A 95 -4.09 -2.83 8.69
N ALA A 96 -4.26 -2.94 7.37
CA ALA A 96 -3.28 -2.45 6.40
C ALA A 96 -3.15 -0.92 6.43
N LEU A 97 -4.26 -0.20 6.58
CA LEU A 97 -4.26 1.26 6.70
C LEU A 97 -3.59 1.72 8.01
N ASP A 98 -3.84 1.03 9.10
CA ASP A 98 -3.20 1.34 10.38
C ASP A 98 -1.70 1.01 10.34
N PHE A 99 -1.31 -0.07 9.68
CA PHE A 99 0.09 -0.36 9.41
C PHE A 99 0.77 0.77 8.61
N LEU A 100 0.12 1.26 7.55
CA LEU A 100 0.64 2.38 6.75
C LEU A 100 0.83 3.65 7.59
N LYS A 101 -0.14 4.02 8.40
CA LYS A 101 -0.06 5.20 9.28
C LYS A 101 1.13 5.12 10.23
N ASN A 102 1.42 3.93 10.75
CA ASN A 102 2.43 3.73 11.78
C ASN A 102 3.83 3.38 11.22
N GLN A 103 3.90 2.73 10.06
CA GLN A 103 5.14 2.14 9.53
C GLN A 103 5.44 2.44 8.06
N LEU A 104 4.99 3.60 7.56
CA LEU A 104 5.38 4.03 6.21
C LEU A 104 6.91 4.16 6.13
N ASP A 105 7.54 3.19 5.48
CA ASP A 105 9.01 3.14 5.34
C ASP A 105 9.50 3.76 4.02
N HIS A 106 10.82 3.89 3.90
CA HIS A 106 11.45 4.47 2.71
C HIS A 106 11.23 3.63 1.44
N LYS A 107 11.17 2.29 1.54
CA LYS A 107 10.93 1.42 0.39
C LYS A 107 9.53 1.58 -0.17
N MET A 108 8.54 1.74 0.70
CA MET A 108 7.16 2.02 0.28
C MET A 108 7.05 3.43 -0.32
N SER A 109 7.70 4.42 0.30
CA SER A 109 7.70 5.79 -0.17
C SER A 109 8.39 5.93 -1.53
N SER A 110 9.49 5.18 -1.79
CA SER A 110 10.23 5.23 -3.06
C SER A 110 9.41 4.71 -4.25
N CYS A 111 8.39 3.90 -4.01
CA CYS A 111 7.50 3.43 -5.09
C CYS A 111 6.60 4.55 -5.67
N LEU A 112 6.40 5.63 -4.92
CA LEU A 112 5.51 6.74 -5.29
C LEU A 112 6.23 8.05 -5.60
N LEU A 113 7.53 8.11 -5.37
CA LEU A 113 8.35 9.30 -5.60
C LEU A 113 9.26 9.09 -6.82
N PRO A 114 9.62 10.15 -7.54
CA PRO A 114 10.68 10.07 -8.53
C PRO A 114 12.02 9.74 -7.84
N GLU A 115 12.99 9.21 -8.58
CA GLU A 115 14.31 8.84 -8.05
C GLU A 115 14.96 9.99 -7.26
N ASN A 116 14.81 11.23 -7.76
CA ASN A 116 15.27 12.43 -7.10
C ASN A 116 14.08 13.31 -6.74
N PHE A 117 13.89 13.58 -5.48
CA PHE A 117 12.74 14.31 -4.95
C PHE A 117 13.16 15.39 -3.93
N THR A 118 12.27 16.32 -3.68
CA THR A 118 12.42 17.33 -2.63
C THR A 118 11.77 16.90 -1.32
N ILE A 119 12.20 17.44 -0.18
CA ILE A 119 11.54 17.16 1.12
C ILE A 119 10.06 17.56 1.11
N PRO A 120 9.62 18.68 0.49
CA PRO A 120 8.19 18.96 0.34
C PRO A 120 7.40 17.89 -0.43
N GLN A 121 7.96 17.28 -1.48
CA GLN A 121 7.30 16.18 -2.19
C GLN A 121 7.15 14.95 -1.29
N LEU A 122 8.21 14.60 -0.54
CA LEU A 122 8.14 13.53 0.44
C LEU A 122 7.11 13.84 1.55
N GLN A 123 7.10 15.07 2.07
CA GLN A 123 6.11 15.49 3.07
C GLN A 123 4.68 15.36 2.54
N LYS A 124 4.43 15.82 1.31
CA LYS A 124 3.12 15.70 0.66
C LYS A 124 2.66 14.25 0.56
N LEU A 125 3.56 13.34 0.17
CA LEU A 125 3.27 11.90 0.15
C LEU A 125 2.85 11.39 1.53
N TYR A 126 3.59 11.76 2.60
CA TYR A 126 3.23 11.36 3.96
C TYR A 126 1.89 11.95 4.38
N GLU A 127 1.61 13.21 4.07
CA GLU A 127 0.34 13.87 4.36
C GLU A 127 -0.83 13.17 3.67
N ASP A 128 -0.66 12.79 2.41
CA ASP A 128 -1.70 12.11 1.62
C ASP A 128 -1.97 10.69 2.15
N VAL A 129 -0.92 9.93 2.46
CA VAL A 129 -1.07 8.57 3.03
C VAL A 129 -1.68 8.60 4.43
N LEU A 130 -1.25 9.57 5.26
CA LEU A 130 -1.72 9.69 6.65
C LEU A 130 -3.05 10.43 6.77
N ASN A 131 -3.54 11.03 5.69
CA ASN A 131 -4.69 11.95 5.67
C ASN A 131 -4.59 13.03 6.76
N LYS A 132 -3.38 13.60 6.94
CA LYS A 132 -3.07 14.55 8.01
C LYS A 132 -2.04 15.57 7.55
N LYS A 133 -2.24 16.84 7.91
CA LYS A 133 -1.22 17.88 7.70
C LYS A 133 -0.07 17.73 8.70
N LEU A 134 1.15 17.92 8.21
CA LEU A 134 2.38 17.81 8.99
C LEU A 134 3.09 19.16 9.06
N ASP A 135 3.63 19.49 10.23
CA ASP A 135 4.50 20.67 10.37
C ASP A 135 5.80 20.47 9.58
N SER A 136 6.06 21.40 8.65
CA SER A 136 7.18 21.28 7.71
C SER A 136 8.55 21.30 8.37
N ARG A 137 8.72 22.07 9.46
CA ARG A 137 10.00 22.15 10.18
C ARG A 137 10.29 20.87 10.93
N ASN A 138 9.28 20.36 11.66
CA ASN A 138 9.39 19.11 12.40
C ASN A 138 9.55 17.91 11.47
N PHE A 139 8.78 17.85 10.37
CA PHE A 139 8.93 16.80 9.38
C PHE A 139 10.34 16.77 8.80
N ARG A 140 10.86 17.92 8.34
CA ARG A 140 12.22 18.04 7.80
C ARG A 140 13.27 17.61 8.80
N LYS A 141 13.18 18.08 10.05
CA LYS A 141 14.11 17.70 11.13
C LYS A 141 14.12 16.20 11.37
N ASN A 142 12.91 15.60 11.47
CA ASN A 142 12.76 14.19 11.78
C ASN A 142 13.23 13.27 10.64
N ILE A 143 12.88 13.58 9.40
CA ILE A 143 13.25 12.74 8.26
C ILE A 143 14.77 12.77 7.99
N LEU A 144 15.41 13.93 8.15
CA LEU A 144 16.86 14.05 8.01
C LEU A 144 17.60 13.31 9.16
N ARG A 145 17.06 13.35 10.39
CA ARG A 145 17.62 12.62 11.53
C ARG A 145 17.61 11.10 11.34
N LYS A 146 16.64 10.56 10.58
CA LYS A 146 16.60 9.12 10.27
C LYS A 146 17.77 8.63 9.41
N GLY A 147 18.52 9.52 8.76
CA GLY A 147 19.69 9.16 7.96
C GLY A 147 19.38 8.35 6.69
N VAL A 148 18.11 8.25 6.29
CA VAL A 148 17.69 7.46 5.12
C VAL A 148 17.74 8.23 3.81
N LEU A 149 17.98 9.55 3.86
CA LEU A 149 18.02 10.43 2.69
C LEU A 149 19.47 10.81 2.34
N VAL A 150 19.84 10.57 1.08
CA VAL A 150 21.10 11.02 0.52
C VAL A 150 20.87 12.29 -0.29
N LYS A 151 21.57 13.38 0.07
CA LYS A 151 21.53 14.63 -0.68
C LYS A 151 22.21 14.45 -2.03
N THR A 152 21.55 14.83 -3.10
CA THR A 152 22.13 14.77 -4.46
C THR A 152 22.91 16.05 -4.78
N LYS A 153 23.82 15.98 -5.77
CA LYS A 153 24.51 17.16 -6.31
C LYS A 153 23.59 18.05 -7.14
N ASN A 154 22.50 17.49 -7.65
CA ASN A 154 21.53 18.17 -8.51
C ASN A 154 20.55 18.99 -7.67
N LYS A 155 20.06 20.07 -8.25
CA LYS A 155 18.96 20.89 -7.70
C LYS A 155 17.75 20.77 -8.61
N SER A 156 16.56 20.97 -8.06
CA SER A 156 15.35 20.98 -8.88
C SER A 156 15.42 22.14 -9.90
N LYS A 157 14.94 21.89 -11.14
CA LYS A 157 14.69 23.00 -12.07
C LYS A 157 13.58 23.84 -11.49
N SER A 158 13.86 25.11 -11.19
CA SER A 158 12.84 26.06 -10.71
C SER A 158 11.91 26.41 -11.87
N GLY A 159 10.66 26.02 -11.79
CA GLY A 159 9.62 26.41 -12.77
C GLY A 159 8.97 27.76 -12.51
N ARG A 160 9.27 28.44 -11.43
CA ARG A 160 8.79 29.78 -11.00
C ARG A 160 9.83 30.41 -10.08
N THR A 161 9.81 31.73 -9.95
CA THR A 161 10.69 32.65 -9.22
C THR A 161 11.11 32.23 -7.79
N GLY A 162 11.82 31.10 -7.64
CA GLY A 162 12.32 30.60 -6.36
C GLY A 162 13.71 30.00 -6.46
N LYS A 163 14.46 29.98 -5.36
CA LYS A 163 15.75 29.29 -5.30
C LYS A 163 15.56 27.80 -5.62
N PRO A 164 16.42 27.19 -6.47
CA PRO A 164 16.37 25.77 -6.76
C PRO A 164 16.39 24.92 -5.48
N ALA A 165 15.44 24.03 -5.33
CA ALA A 165 15.34 23.19 -4.14
C ALA A 165 16.39 22.07 -4.18
N THR A 166 16.89 21.70 -3.01
CA THR A 166 17.79 20.54 -2.85
C THR A 166 17.03 19.25 -3.14
N LEU A 167 17.60 18.40 -3.97
CA LEU A 167 17.10 17.08 -4.26
C LEU A 167 17.75 16.02 -3.37
N TYR A 168 16.96 15.04 -3.01
CA TYR A 168 17.33 13.88 -2.21
C TYR A 168 16.92 12.60 -2.90
N ARG A 169 17.55 11.48 -2.56
CA ARG A 169 17.14 10.12 -2.90
C ARG A 169 17.21 9.24 -1.64
N PHE A 170 16.54 8.11 -1.67
CA PHE A 170 16.70 7.07 -0.65
C PHE A 170 17.99 6.27 -0.86
#